data_f260f503926078e6a0d0f9385e295112
#
_entry.id   f260f503926078e6a0d0f9385e295112
#
_cell.length_a   1.000
_cell.length_b   1.000
_cell.length_c   1.000
_cell.angle_alpha   90.00
_cell.angle_beta   90.00
_cell.angle_gamma   90.00
#
_symmetry.space_group_name_H-M   'P 1'
#
loop_
_entity.id
_entity.type
_entity.pdbx_description
1 polymer ?
#
loop_
_entity_poly.entity_id
_entity_poly.type
_entity_poly.pdbx_seq_one_letter_code
_entity_poly.pdbx_strand_id
1 'polypeptide(L)'
;MAAKVTDLRSALKMLEDMPGQLIETDVEVEPMAELSGVYRHVGAGGTVMRPTKEGPAMIFNNVKGHPGARVAIGVLASRTRVGALLECDPKDLGKKLYHSVDNPIPPVLTEEAAPCQEVVHKATDPDFDLYKLVPAPTNTPVDAGPYITLGMCYASHPDTGASDVTIHRLCIQGKDELSIFFTPGARHIGAMAERAEELGQRLPISISIGVDPAIEIGSCFEPPTTPMGYDELAVAGALRGEPVRLCKCLTVNERAIANAEYVIEGEVVPNVRVQEDQNSHTGYAMPEFPGYTGPASDQCWMIKVTAVTHRKNPIMQTCIGPSEEHVSMAGIPTEASIYGMVEKAMPGRLQNVYCASPGGGKYMAVLQFKKLTASDEGRQRQAALLAFSAFSELKHVFLVDEDVDCFDMNDVLWAMNTRFQGDADIITIPGVRCHPLDPSNDPSCSGSIRDHGIACKTIFDCTVPYDQKDRFKRAQFKDVDPEHWVK
;
A
#
# COMPACT_ATOMS: atom_id res chain seq x y z
N MET A 1 -2.74 26.55 -14.34
CA MET A 1 -1.97 25.69 -13.43
C MET A 1 -2.97 24.67 -12.88
N ALA A 2 -2.68 23.39 -12.93
CA ALA A 2 -3.52 22.38 -12.26
C ALA A 2 -3.61 22.73 -10.76
N ALA A 3 -4.75 22.46 -10.14
CA ALA A 3 -4.90 22.70 -8.71
C ALA A 3 -3.93 21.78 -7.94
N LYS A 4 -3.25 22.33 -6.93
CA LYS A 4 -2.33 21.55 -6.08
C LYS A 4 -3.12 20.53 -5.28
N VAL A 5 -2.68 19.27 -5.26
CA VAL A 5 -3.27 18.23 -4.41
C VAL A 5 -2.79 18.40 -2.97
N THR A 6 -3.73 18.51 -2.03
CA THR A 6 -3.46 18.72 -0.60
C THR A 6 -4.34 17.86 0.32
N ASP A 7 -5.34 17.18 -0.25
CA ASP A 7 -6.29 16.28 0.43
C ASP A 7 -6.97 15.37 -0.61
N LEU A 8 -7.82 14.45 -0.14
CA LEU A 8 -8.60 13.57 -1.02
C LEU A 8 -9.48 14.36 -2.00
N ARG A 9 -10.14 15.43 -1.56
CA ARG A 9 -11.07 16.21 -2.42
C ARG A 9 -10.37 16.86 -3.59
N SER A 10 -9.21 17.45 -3.36
CA SER A 10 -8.37 18.04 -4.42
C SER A 10 -7.80 16.97 -5.35
N ALA A 11 -7.48 15.78 -4.83
CA ALA A 11 -7.08 14.64 -5.65
C ALA A 11 -8.22 14.17 -6.57
N LEU A 12 -9.42 13.96 -6.02
CA LEU A 12 -10.61 13.58 -6.80
C LEU A 12 -10.95 14.64 -7.86
N LYS A 13 -10.83 15.93 -7.51
CA LYS A 13 -11.03 17.02 -8.48
C LYS A 13 -10.04 16.96 -9.64
N MET A 14 -8.77 16.66 -9.35
CA MET A 14 -7.78 16.46 -10.42
C MET A 14 -8.17 15.27 -11.32
N LEU A 15 -8.64 14.16 -10.75
CA LEU A 15 -9.05 12.98 -11.52
C LEU A 15 -10.30 13.24 -12.36
N GLU A 16 -11.22 14.07 -11.90
CA GLU A 16 -12.40 14.51 -12.66
C GLU A 16 -11.99 15.26 -13.94
N ASP A 17 -10.92 16.07 -13.85
CA ASP A 17 -10.37 16.82 -14.99
C ASP A 17 -9.53 15.93 -15.94
N MET A 18 -9.24 14.68 -15.58
CA MET A 18 -8.50 13.70 -16.39
C MET A 18 -9.46 12.71 -17.08
N PRO A 19 -9.55 12.71 -18.44
CA PRO A 19 -10.52 11.86 -19.15
C PRO A 19 -10.41 10.37 -18.77
N GLY A 20 -11.52 9.77 -18.35
CA GLY A 20 -11.62 8.34 -18.05
C GLY A 20 -10.93 7.90 -16.74
N GLN A 21 -10.49 8.84 -15.89
CA GLN A 21 -9.81 8.49 -14.65
C GLN A 21 -10.74 8.41 -13.43
N LEU A 22 -11.94 8.99 -13.51
CA LEU A 22 -12.94 8.97 -12.45
C LEU A 22 -14.33 8.67 -13.02
N ILE A 23 -15.08 7.82 -12.33
CA ILE A 23 -16.50 7.53 -12.59
C ILE A 23 -17.27 7.80 -11.29
N GLU A 24 -18.33 8.59 -11.36
CA GLU A 24 -19.28 8.78 -10.27
C GLU A 24 -20.61 8.11 -10.59
N THR A 25 -21.28 7.58 -9.56
CA THR A 25 -22.60 6.97 -9.68
C THR A 25 -23.50 7.37 -8.53
N ASP A 26 -24.74 7.71 -8.86
CA ASP A 26 -25.83 7.99 -7.92
C ASP A 26 -26.76 6.77 -7.72
N VAL A 27 -26.48 5.66 -8.42
CA VAL A 27 -27.21 4.42 -8.23
C VAL A 27 -26.96 3.89 -6.83
N GLU A 28 -28.06 3.56 -6.13
CA GLU A 28 -27.95 2.97 -4.78
C GLU A 28 -27.15 1.67 -4.84
N VAL A 29 -26.18 1.55 -3.96
CA VAL A 29 -25.29 0.37 -3.85
C VAL A 29 -25.35 -0.20 -2.44
N GLU A 30 -25.45 -1.52 -2.34
CA GLU A 30 -25.33 -2.24 -1.08
C GLU A 30 -23.85 -2.27 -0.64
N PRO A 31 -23.49 -1.82 0.58
CA PRO A 31 -22.11 -1.90 1.05
C PRO A 31 -21.64 -3.33 1.28
N MET A 32 -22.57 -4.28 1.46
CA MET A 32 -22.28 -5.71 1.60
C MET A 32 -22.03 -6.33 0.24
N ALA A 33 -20.78 -6.54 -0.12
CA ALA A 33 -20.26 -7.22 -1.30
C ALA A 33 -20.56 -6.55 -2.67
N GLU A 34 -21.67 -5.79 -2.83
CA GLU A 34 -22.04 -5.23 -4.13
C GLU A 34 -21.12 -4.08 -4.53
N LEU A 35 -20.83 -3.14 -3.62
CA LEU A 35 -19.94 -2.01 -3.89
C LEU A 35 -18.58 -2.51 -4.43
N SER A 36 -17.96 -3.44 -3.73
CA SER A 36 -16.67 -4.02 -4.12
C SER A 36 -16.79 -4.83 -5.42
N GLY A 37 -17.91 -5.55 -5.63
CA GLY A 37 -18.19 -6.27 -6.86
C GLY A 37 -18.31 -5.34 -8.07
N VAL A 38 -19.03 -4.22 -7.95
CA VAL A 38 -19.14 -3.20 -9.01
C VAL A 38 -17.76 -2.63 -9.34
N TYR A 39 -16.99 -2.23 -8.33
CA TYR A 39 -15.63 -1.72 -8.56
C TYR A 39 -14.73 -2.77 -9.21
N ARG A 40 -14.79 -4.04 -8.81
CA ARG A 40 -14.00 -5.11 -9.46
C ARG A 40 -14.28 -5.21 -10.95
N HIS A 41 -15.50 -5.06 -11.38
CA HIS A 41 -15.85 -5.05 -12.80
C HIS A 41 -15.39 -3.78 -13.53
N VAL A 42 -15.61 -2.62 -12.94
CA VAL A 42 -15.37 -1.32 -13.59
C VAL A 42 -13.89 -0.92 -13.48
N GLY A 43 -13.33 -0.96 -12.28
CA GLY A 43 -12.02 -0.37 -11.97
C GLY A 43 -10.86 -1.37 -11.86
N ALA A 44 -11.14 -2.69 -11.80
CA ALA A 44 -10.08 -3.66 -11.52
C ALA A 44 -10.08 -4.92 -12.40
N GLY A 45 -10.90 -4.96 -13.46
CA GLY A 45 -10.82 -5.95 -14.53
C GLY A 45 -11.66 -7.20 -14.38
N GLY A 46 -12.41 -7.38 -13.27
CA GLY A 46 -13.34 -8.51 -13.09
C GLY A 46 -13.32 -9.15 -11.71
N THR A 47 -14.36 -9.92 -11.40
CA THR A 47 -14.63 -10.41 -10.03
C THR A 47 -13.68 -11.50 -9.55
N VAL A 48 -13.09 -12.30 -10.43
CA VAL A 48 -12.14 -13.40 -10.11
C VAL A 48 -10.81 -13.26 -10.82
N MET A 49 -10.56 -12.10 -11.44
CA MET A 49 -9.38 -11.91 -12.26
C MET A 49 -8.14 -11.60 -11.40
N ARG A 50 -7.05 -12.30 -11.68
CA ARG A 50 -5.72 -12.04 -11.12
C ARG A 50 -4.67 -12.32 -12.22
N PRO A 51 -3.70 -11.44 -12.50
CA PRO A 51 -3.52 -10.11 -11.90
C PRO A 51 -4.66 -9.15 -12.25
N THR A 52 -4.77 -8.06 -11.50
CA THR A 52 -5.75 -6.98 -11.74
C THR A 52 -5.36 -6.14 -12.96
N LYS A 53 -6.25 -5.28 -13.39
CA LYS A 53 -6.00 -4.29 -14.45
C LYS A 53 -6.17 -2.89 -13.91
N GLU A 54 -5.45 -1.94 -14.49
CA GLU A 54 -5.72 -0.53 -14.30
C GLU A 54 -7.12 -0.18 -14.80
N GLY A 55 -7.81 0.65 -14.03
CA GLY A 55 -9.14 1.15 -14.37
C GLY A 55 -9.41 2.47 -13.66
N PRO A 56 -10.56 3.12 -13.93
CA PRO A 56 -10.92 4.37 -13.29
C PRO A 56 -11.11 4.19 -11.78
N ALA A 57 -10.89 5.28 -11.03
CA ALA A 57 -11.42 5.42 -9.68
C ALA A 57 -12.95 5.52 -9.75
N MET A 58 -13.63 5.14 -8.67
CA MET A 58 -15.09 5.28 -8.55
C MET A 58 -15.47 6.04 -7.30
N ILE A 59 -16.55 6.85 -7.41
CA ILE A 59 -17.26 7.43 -6.28
C ILE A 59 -18.70 6.91 -6.32
N PHE A 60 -19.13 6.31 -5.21
CA PHE A 60 -20.51 5.93 -4.96
C PHE A 60 -21.15 7.00 -4.10
N ASN A 61 -22.13 7.74 -4.66
CA ASN A 61 -22.79 8.84 -3.99
C ASN A 61 -24.01 8.42 -3.17
N ASN A 62 -24.48 7.16 -3.32
CA ASN A 62 -25.68 6.65 -2.66
C ASN A 62 -25.42 5.26 -2.08
N VAL A 63 -24.98 5.21 -0.83
CA VAL A 63 -24.68 3.96 -0.12
C VAL A 63 -25.87 3.59 0.76
N LYS A 64 -26.46 2.44 0.52
CA LYS A 64 -27.62 1.94 1.25
C LYS A 64 -27.37 1.86 2.75
N GLY A 65 -28.29 2.39 3.54
CA GLY A 65 -28.14 2.47 5.00
C GLY A 65 -27.31 3.64 5.53
N HIS A 66 -26.66 4.42 4.63
CA HIS A 66 -25.81 5.57 5.02
C HIS A 66 -26.21 6.84 4.25
N PRO A 67 -27.34 7.47 4.59
CA PRO A 67 -27.84 8.66 3.88
C PRO A 67 -26.79 9.78 3.84
N GLY A 68 -26.49 10.28 2.64
CA GLY A 68 -25.53 11.36 2.43
C GLY A 68 -24.05 10.97 2.53
N ALA A 69 -23.74 9.70 2.83
CA ALA A 69 -22.37 9.20 2.78
C ALA A 69 -21.96 8.87 1.34
N ARG A 70 -20.69 9.09 1.06
CA ARG A 70 -20.03 8.74 -0.22
C ARG A 70 -18.86 7.81 0.02
N VAL A 71 -18.60 6.91 -0.93
CA VAL A 71 -17.45 6.00 -0.87
C VAL A 71 -16.61 6.18 -2.13
N ALA A 72 -15.31 6.44 -1.97
CA ALA A 72 -14.32 6.49 -3.03
C ALA A 72 -13.42 5.26 -2.99
N ILE A 73 -13.09 4.70 -4.16
CA ILE A 73 -12.25 3.52 -4.30
C ILE A 73 -11.43 3.60 -5.59
N GLY A 74 -10.20 3.08 -5.57
CA GLY A 74 -9.34 2.99 -6.74
C GLY A 74 -8.61 4.29 -7.09
N VAL A 75 -8.48 5.22 -6.16
CA VAL A 75 -7.81 6.52 -6.38
C VAL A 75 -6.37 6.32 -6.84
N LEU A 76 -5.66 5.34 -6.31
CA LEU A 76 -4.27 5.01 -6.65
C LEU A 76 -4.14 3.80 -7.60
N ALA A 77 -5.23 3.32 -8.21
CA ALA A 77 -5.24 2.10 -9.02
C ALA A 77 -4.68 2.29 -10.45
N SER A 78 -3.77 3.21 -10.65
CA SER A 78 -3.01 3.39 -11.89
C SER A 78 -1.70 4.12 -11.58
N ARG A 79 -0.60 3.55 -12.04
CA ARG A 79 0.73 4.17 -11.88
C ARG A 79 0.80 5.55 -12.53
N THR A 80 0.17 5.72 -13.71
CA THR A 80 0.07 7.01 -14.41
C THR A 80 -0.69 8.03 -13.56
N ARG A 81 -1.78 7.62 -12.93
CA ARG A 81 -2.58 8.47 -12.04
C ARG A 81 -1.82 8.86 -10.78
N VAL A 82 -1.11 7.90 -10.16
CA VAL A 82 -0.21 8.20 -9.03
C VAL A 82 0.86 9.22 -9.43
N GLY A 83 1.46 9.07 -10.62
CA GLY A 83 2.41 10.04 -11.17
C GLY A 83 1.81 11.44 -11.27
N ALA A 84 0.60 11.57 -11.81
CA ALA A 84 -0.09 12.86 -11.90
C ALA A 84 -0.40 13.44 -10.51
N LEU A 85 -0.93 12.64 -9.59
CA LEU A 85 -1.27 13.06 -8.21
C LEU A 85 -0.04 13.48 -7.39
N LEU A 86 1.12 12.89 -7.67
CA LEU A 86 2.40 13.22 -7.02
C LEU A 86 3.31 14.13 -7.86
N GLU A 87 2.82 14.65 -8.99
CA GLU A 87 3.56 15.55 -9.89
C GLU A 87 4.92 14.96 -10.31
N CYS A 88 4.91 13.71 -10.83
CA CYS A 88 6.10 12.96 -11.19
C CYS A 88 5.86 12.09 -12.43
N ASP A 89 6.91 11.89 -13.23
CA ASP A 89 6.84 10.86 -14.27
C ASP A 89 6.57 9.49 -13.60
N PRO A 90 5.62 8.69 -14.11
CA PRO A 90 5.32 7.39 -13.54
C PRO A 90 6.53 6.45 -13.39
N LYS A 91 7.52 6.56 -14.28
CA LYS A 91 8.74 5.74 -14.22
C LYS A 91 9.75 6.23 -13.17
N ASP A 92 9.63 7.47 -12.69
CA ASP A 92 10.53 8.05 -11.69
C ASP A 92 9.95 8.10 -10.27
N LEU A 93 8.75 7.54 -10.06
CA LEU A 93 8.09 7.54 -8.74
C LEU A 93 8.98 6.95 -7.63
N GLY A 94 9.60 5.79 -7.87
CA GLY A 94 10.50 5.17 -6.88
C GLY A 94 11.67 6.07 -6.49
N LYS A 95 12.28 6.77 -7.46
CA LYS A 95 13.38 7.72 -7.21
C LYS A 95 12.89 8.97 -6.46
N LYS A 96 11.71 9.51 -6.82
CA LYS A 96 11.12 10.66 -6.12
C LYS A 96 10.85 10.32 -4.65
N LEU A 97 10.29 9.16 -4.39
CA LEU A 97 10.05 8.70 -3.02
C LEU A 97 11.36 8.50 -2.25
N TYR A 98 12.38 7.89 -2.87
CA TYR A 98 13.70 7.77 -2.26
C TYR A 98 14.28 9.11 -1.82
N HIS A 99 14.22 10.13 -2.71
CA HIS A 99 14.63 11.48 -2.37
C HIS A 99 13.82 12.07 -1.21
N SER A 100 12.54 11.78 -1.14
CA SER A 100 11.66 12.26 -0.06
C SER A 100 11.99 11.61 1.29
N VAL A 101 12.39 10.33 1.29
CA VAL A 101 12.88 9.64 2.50
C VAL A 101 14.19 10.24 3.00
N ASP A 102 15.12 10.57 2.10
CA ASP A 102 16.41 11.17 2.46
C ASP A 102 16.30 12.68 2.84
N ASN A 103 15.19 13.35 2.49
CA ASN A 103 14.95 14.78 2.76
C ASN A 103 13.58 15.01 3.41
N PRO A 104 13.31 14.40 4.58
CA PRO A 104 11.99 14.45 5.20
C PRO A 104 11.60 15.85 5.66
N ILE A 105 10.29 16.17 5.57
CA ILE A 105 9.69 17.39 6.12
C ILE A 105 8.72 16.95 7.22
N PRO A 106 9.08 17.08 8.51
CA PRO A 106 8.27 16.61 9.62
C PRO A 106 6.88 17.26 9.68
N PRO A 107 5.86 16.51 10.14
CA PRO A 107 4.51 17.07 10.31
C PRO A 107 4.48 18.15 11.38
N VAL A 108 3.46 19.01 11.33
CA VAL A 108 3.27 20.11 12.28
C VAL A 108 1.87 20.05 12.91
N LEU A 109 1.80 20.30 14.21
CA LEU A 109 0.54 20.46 14.90
C LEU A 109 -0.06 21.84 14.56
N THR A 110 -1.29 21.87 14.06
CA THR A 110 -2.01 23.11 13.79
C THR A 110 -2.87 23.51 14.99
N GLU A 111 -2.95 24.82 15.26
CA GLU A 111 -3.89 25.40 16.21
C GLU A 111 -5.20 25.84 15.53
N GLU A 112 -5.24 25.83 14.20
CA GLU A 112 -6.42 26.17 13.44
C GLU A 112 -7.49 25.06 13.54
N ALA A 113 -8.76 25.43 13.35
CA ALA A 113 -9.85 24.46 13.27
C ALA A 113 -9.57 23.42 12.16
N ALA A 114 -9.53 22.15 12.55
CA ALA A 114 -9.23 21.06 11.63
C ALA A 114 -10.49 20.66 10.85
N PRO A 115 -10.43 20.56 9.52
CA PRO A 115 -11.56 20.10 8.70
C PRO A 115 -12.15 18.76 9.16
N CYS A 116 -11.32 17.80 9.58
CA CYS A 116 -11.76 16.50 10.08
C CYS A 116 -12.60 16.58 11.37
N GLN A 117 -12.68 17.74 12.04
CA GLN A 117 -13.44 17.95 13.28
C GLN A 117 -14.68 18.84 13.10
N GLU A 118 -15.17 19.03 11.86
CA GLU A 118 -16.38 19.81 11.60
C GLU A 118 -17.65 19.19 12.19
N VAL A 119 -17.71 17.86 12.28
CA VAL A 119 -18.79 17.08 12.89
C VAL A 119 -18.17 16.11 13.90
N VAL A 120 -18.78 15.99 15.06
CA VAL A 120 -18.24 15.19 16.18
C VAL A 120 -19.34 14.29 16.74
N HIS A 121 -19.04 12.99 16.81
CA HIS A 121 -19.86 11.96 17.45
C HIS A 121 -19.02 11.31 18.55
N LYS A 122 -19.46 11.36 19.79
CA LYS A 122 -18.76 10.73 20.93
C LYS A 122 -19.40 9.40 21.27
N ALA A 123 -18.60 8.42 21.68
CA ALA A 123 -19.10 7.12 22.10
C ALA A 123 -20.07 7.18 23.31
N THR A 124 -20.09 8.31 24.01
CA THR A 124 -21.05 8.59 25.08
C THR A 124 -22.41 9.04 24.57
N ASP A 125 -22.56 9.37 23.30
CA ASP A 125 -23.82 9.81 22.71
C ASP A 125 -24.77 8.61 22.58
N PRO A 126 -26.07 8.77 22.90
CA PRO A 126 -27.00 7.63 22.98
C PRO A 126 -27.21 6.87 21.67
N ASP A 127 -27.02 7.55 20.55
CA ASP A 127 -27.21 7.03 19.18
C ASP A 127 -25.89 6.68 18.48
N PHE A 128 -24.77 6.72 19.20
CA PHE A 128 -23.46 6.37 18.66
C PHE A 128 -23.44 4.91 18.18
N ASP A 129 -23.07 4.73 16.91
CA ASP A 129 -23.00 3.41 16.28
C ASP A 129 -22.07 3.46 15.05
N LEU A 130 -20.93 2.80 15.15
CA LEU A 130 -19.94 2.75 14.06
C LEU A 130 -20.53 2.21 12.76
N TYR A 131 -21.44 1.22 12.84
CA TYR A 131 -22.11 0.66 11.67
C TYR A 131 -22.97 1.68 10.91
N LYS A 132 -23.37 2.77 11.56
CA LYS A 132 -24.16 3.84 10.95
C LYS A 132 -23.31 5.05 10.55
N LEU A 133 -22.24 5.30 11.34
CA LEU A 133 -21.41 6.49 11.15
C LEU A 133 -20.37 6.32 10.04
N VAL A 134 -19.85 5.09 9.85
CA VAL A 134 -18.79 4.79 8.91
C VAL A 134 -19.30 3.84 7.84
N PRO A 135 -19.41 4.27 6.57
CA PRO A 135 -19.92 3.43 5.47
C PRO A 135 -18.82 2.48 4.96
N ALA A 136 -18.22 1.70 5.87
CA ALA A 136 -17.19 0.74 5.54
C ALA A 136 -17.79 -0.47 4.80
N PRO A 137 -17.26 -0.87 3.63
CA PRO A 137 -17.79 -2.01 2.89
C PRO A 137 -17.35 -3.34 3.50
N THR A 138 -18.21 -4.35 3.37
CA THR A 138 -17.83 -5.77 3.42
C THR A 138 -17.52 -6.19 1.99
N ASN A 139 -16.28 -6.63 1.69
CA ASN A 139 -15.84 -6.77 0.29
C ASN A 139 -16.41 -7.99 -0.42
N THR A 140 -16.59 -9.12 0.31
CA THR A 140 -17.19 -10.36 -0.23
C THR A 140 -18.21 -10.92 0.75
N PRO A 141 -19.12 -11.81 0.29
CA PRO A 141 -20.13 -12.41 1.16
C PRO A 141 -19.58 -13.25 2.33
N VAL A 142 -18.29 -13.61 2.29
CA VAL A 142 -17.64 -14.45 3.31
C VAL A 142 -16.70 -13.68 4.23
N ASP A 143 -16.55 -12.39 4.06
CA ASP A 143 -15.70 -11.56 4.92
C ASP A 143 -16.21 -11.53 6.36
N ALA A 144 -15.30 -11.31 7.29
CA ALA A 144 -15.60 -11.23 8.74
C ALA A 144 -16.61 -10.12 9.07
N GLY A 145 -16.63 -9.03 8.31
CA GLY A 145 -17.51 -7.89 8.51
C GLY A 145 -17.13 -6.68 7.66
N PRO A 146 -17.66 -5.48 7.99
CA PRO A 146 -17.26 -4.23 7.36
C PRO A 146 -15.82 -3.86 7.71
N TYR A 147 -15.00 -3.55 6.69
CA TYR A 147 -13.58 -3.25 6.86
C TYR A 147 -13.23 -1.80 6.53
N ILE A 148 -12.42 -1.20 7.38
CA ILE A 148 -11.65 0.00 7.09
C ILE A 148 -10.27 -0.48 6.59
N THR A 149 -10.04 -0.39 5.28
CA THR A 149 -8.84 -0.92 4.61
C THR A 149 -7.82 0.16 4.30
N LEU A 150 -8.21 1.45 4.32
CA LEU A 150 -7.36 2.62 4.14
C LEU A 150 -7.43 3.55 5.37
N GLY A 151 -7.29 2.97 6.55
CA GLY A 151 -7.17 3.71 7.80
C GLY A 151 -5.71 4.00 8.11
N MET A 152 -5.32 5.29 8.07
CA MET A 152 -3.99 5.74 8.54
C MET A 152 -3.99 5.69 10.07
N CYS A 153 -3.53 4.57 10.63
CA CYS A 153 -3.38 4.40 12.07
C CYS A 153 -2.17 5.21 12.54
N TYR A 154 -2.38 6.10 13.49
CA TYR A 154 -1.35 6.94 14.09
C TYR A 154 -1.30 6.70 15.59
N ALA A 155 -0.14 6.38 16.11
CA ALA A 155 0.10 6.18 17.54
C ALA A 155 1.49 6.67 17.94
N SER A 156 1.70 6.88 19.24
CA SER A 156 2.97 7.32 19.82
C SER A 156 3.50 6.27 20.80
N HIS A 157 4.81 6.00 20.73
CA HIS A 157 5.47 5.03 21.58
C HIS A 157 5.38 5.46 23.07
N PRO A 158 4.93 4.59 23.99
CA PRO A 158 4.63 4.97 25.37
C PRO A 158 5.81 5.58 26.14
N ASP A 159 7.03 5.07 25.91
CA ASP A 159 8.21 5.52 26.64
C ASP A 159 8.90 6.72 25.98
N THR A 160 8.91 6.80 24.64
CA THR A 160 9.74 7.78 23.91
C THR A 160 8.93 8.90 23.27
N GLY A 161 7.63 8.70 23.06
CA GLY A 161 6.77 9.63 22.33
C GLY A 161 7.04 9.66 20.81
N ALA A 162 7.90 8.78 20.29
CA ALA A 162 8.11 8.64 18.85
C ALA A 162 6.81 8.15 18.19
N SER A 163 6.39 8.84 17.14
CA SER A 163 5.16 8.53 16.43
C SER A 163 5.41 7.65 15.19
N ASP A 164 4.36 6.96 14.79
CA ASP A 164 4.33 6.14 13.60
C ASP A 164 2.96 6.25 12.93
N VAL A 165 2.93 6.20 11.61
CA VAL A 165 1.69 6.10 10.84
C VAL A 165 1.78 4.94 9.87
N THR A 166 0.80 4.05 9.92
CA THR A 166 0.77 2.89 9.02
C THR A 166 -0.66 2.42 8.75
N ILE A 167 -0.85 1.72 7.65
CA ILE A 167 -2.14 1.15 7.27
C ILE A 167 -2.27 -0.25 7.89
N HIS A 168 -3.38 -0.45 8.60
CA HIS A 168 -3.81 -1.76 9.08
C HIS A 168 -5.24 -2.07 8.65
N ARG A 169 -5.56 -3.37 8.50
CA ARG A 169 -6.95 -3.76 8.33
C ARG A 169 -7.68 -3.66 9.68
N LEU A 170 -8.81 -3.00 9.68
CA LEU A 170 -9.66 -2.87 10.86
C LEU A 170 -11.07 -3.34 10.50
N CYS A 171 -11.62 -4.27 11.30
CA CYS A 171 -12.98 -4.74 11.15
C CYS A 171 -13.88 -4.10 12.21
N ILE A 172 -15.05 -3.60 11.82
CA ILE A 172 -16.04 -3.10 12.78
C ILE A 172 -16.66 -4.31 13.49
N GLN A 173 -16.50 -4.37 14.81
CA GLN A 173 -16.92 -5.49 15.65
C GLN A 173 -18.14 -5.18 16.52
N GLY A 174 -18.45 -3.90 16.70
CA GLY A 174 -19.53 -3.44 17.55
C GLY A 174 -19.81 -1.95 17.34
N LYS A 175 -20.74 -1.41 18.13
CA LYS A 175 -21.12 0.01 18.05
C LYS A 175 -19.94 0.96 18.29
N ASP A 176 -19.00 0.55 19.13
CA ASP A 176 -17.84 1.33 19.53
C ASP A 176 -16.56 0.47 19.62
N GLU A 177 -16.50 -0.62 18.83
CA GLU A 177 -15.40 -1.59 18.85
C GLU A 177 -14.90 -1.89 17.44
N LEU A 178 -13.56 -1.89 17.30
CA LEU A 178 -12.85 -2.36 16.12
C LEU A 178 -11.89 -3.47 16.51
N SER A 179 -11.72 -4.47 15.64
CA SER A 179 -10.54 -5.31 15.69
C SER A 179 -9.44 -4.76 14.79
N ILE A 180 -8.19 -4.87 15.24
CA ILE A 180 -7.01 -4.53 14.45
C ILE A 180 -6.05 -5.71 14.44
N PHE A 181 -5.54 -6.04 13.25
CA PHE A 181 -4.56 -7.10 13.10
C PHE A 181 -3.16 -6.52 12.95
N PHE A 182 -2.26 -6.87 13.86
CA PHE A 182 -0.84 -6.58 13.77
C PHE A 182 -0.10 -7.85 13.35
N THR A 183 0.61 -7.81 12.23
CA THR A 183 1.53 -8.90 11.88
C THR A 183 2.67 -8.90 12.90
N PRO A 184 2.87 -9.99 13.65
CA PRO A 184 3.88 -10.04 14.71
C PRO A 184 5.28 -9.66 14.22
N GLY A 185 5.93 -8.73 14.93
CA GLY A 185 7.29 -8.28 14.65
C GLY A 185 7.50 -7.50 13.34
N ALA A 186 6.42 -7.10 12.65
CA ALA A 186 6.53 -6.45 11.34
C ALA A 186 6.22 -4.95 11.36
N ARG A 187 5.46 -4.46 12.33
CA ARG A 187 4.94 -3.07 12.35
C ARG A 187 5.21 -2.39 13.68
N HIS A 188 5.55 -1.10 13.62
CA HIS A 188 5.88 -0.31 14.80
C HIS A 188 4.70 -0.14 15.75
N ILE A 189 3.49 0.14 15.24
CA ILE A 189 2.29 0.31 16.09
C ILE A 189 1.98 -0.98 16.86
N GLY A 190 2.22 -2.16 16.26
CA GLY A 190 2.12 -3.43 16.98
C GLY A 190 3.08 -3.51 18.16
N ALA A 191 4.35 -3.15 17.97
CA ALA A 191 5.34 -3.11 19.05
C ALA A 191 5.00 -2.04 20.12
N MET A 192 4.41 -0.90 19.72
CA MET A 192 3.91 0.11 20.66
C MET A 192 2.74 -0.43 21.49
N ALA A 193 1.83 -1.21 20.89
CA ALA A 193 0.72 -1.84 21.59
C ALA A 193 1.22 -2.90 22.57
N GLU A 194 2.17 -3.74 22.18
CA GLU A 194 2.84 -4.70 23.06
C GLU A 194 3.50 -3.98 24.27
N ARG A 195 4.21 -2.88 23.97
CA ARG A 195 4.86 -2.10 25.05
C ARG A 195 3.85 -1.46 26.02
N ALA A 196 2.75 -0.91 25.50
CA ALA A 196 1.68 -0.37 26.33
C ALA A 196 1.04 -1.46 27.21
N GLU A 197 0.85 -2.67 26.66
CA GLU A 197 0.34 -3.82 27.39
C GLU A 197 1.28 -4.25 28.53
N GLU A 198 2.60 -4.32 28.30
CA GLU A 198 3.61 -4.57 29.34
C GLU A 198 3.52 -3.56 30.50
N LEU A 199 3.22 -2.30 30.18
CA LEU A 199 3.04 -1.23 31.16
C LEU A 199 1.65 -1.25 31.82
N GLY A 200 0.74 -2.12 31.40
CA GLY A 200 -0.65 -2.17 31.88
C GLY A 200 -1.47 -0.95 31.46
N GLN A 201 -1.09 -0.30 30.34
CA GLN A 201 -1.70 0.92 29.86
C GLN A 201 -2.45 0.65 28.55
N ARG A 202 -3.47 1.47 28.25
CA ARG A 202 -4.07 1.55 26.92
C ARG A 202 -3.17 2.36 26.01
N LEU A 203 -3.09 1.99 24.71
CA LEU A 203 -2.40 2.79 23.70
C LEU A 203 -3.42 3.69 23.01
N PRO A 204 -3.33 5.03 23.17
CA PRO A 204 -4.12 5.95 22.36
C PRO A 204 -3.79 5.79 20.87
N ILE A 205 -4.82 5.80 20.03
CA ILE A 205 -4.69 5.65 18.59
C ILE A 205 -5.71 6.53 17.87
N SER A 206 -5.32 7.12 16.75
CA SER A 206 -6.24 7.74 15.80
C SER A 206 -6.17 7.02 14.46
N ILE A 207 -7.29 6.96 13.75
CA ILE A 207 -7.41 6.32 12.44
C ILE A 207 -7.99 7.38 11.49
N SER A 208 -7.13 7.95 10.65
CA SER A 208 -7.52 8.96 9.67
C SER A 208 -7.82 8.27 8.33
N ILE A 209 -8.96 8.61 7.71
CA ILE A 209 -9.46 8.00 6.47
C ILE A 209 -9.75 9.09 5.45
N GLY A 210 -9.41 8.85 4.18
CA GLY A 210 -9.62 9.83 3.12
C GLY A 210 -8.65 11.01 3.24
N VAL A 211 -7.38 10.74 3.02
CA VAL A 211 -6.29 11.71 3.18
C VAL A 211 -5.68 12.08 1.83
N ASP A 212 -4.63 12.89 1.84
CA ASP A 212 -3.81 13.15 0.66
C ASP A 212 -3.13 11.85 0.17
N PRO A 213 -3.21 11.50 -1.14
CA PRO A 213 -2.48 10.38 -1.72
C PRO A 213 -0.97 10.30 -1.37
N ALA A 214 -0.32 11.42 -1.12
CA ALA A 214 1.07 11.44 -0.66
C ALA A 214 1.22 10.83 0.73
N ILE A 215 0.22 10.98 1.60
CA ILE A 215 0.20 10.37 2.93
C ILE A 215 -0.04 8.86 2.81
N GLU A 216 -0.98 8.43 1.95
CA GLU A 216 -1.27 7.01 1.74
C GLU A 216 -0.03 6.25 1.26
N ILE A 217 0.66 6.78 0.26
CA ILE A 217 1.91 6.20 -0.27
C ILE A 217 3.02 6.25 0.79
N GLY A 218 3.20 7.40 1.47
CA GLY A 218 4.23 7.56 2.51
C GLY A 218 4.06 6.59 3.68
N SER A 219 2.81 6.33 4.09
CA SER A 219 2.49 5.41 5.20
C SER A 219 2.72 3.92 4.89
N CYS A 220 3.14 3.58 3.67
CA CYS A 220 3.42 2.20 3.26
C CYS A 220 4.90 1.83 3.30
N PHE A 221 5.78 2.73 3.76
CA PHE A 221 7.17 2.37 4.03
C PHE A 221 7.29 1.43 5.22
N GLU A 222 8.36 0.66 5.24
CA GLU A 222 8.65 -0.34 6.27
C GLU A 222 10.15 -0.33 6.63
N PRO A 223 10.54 -0.88 7.80
CA PRO A 223 11.94 -1.15 8.08
C PRO A 223 12.60 -2.01 6.98
N PRO A 224 13.89 -1.76 6.66
CA PRO A 224 14.81 -0.82 7.31
C PRO A 224 14.74 0.62 6.80
N THR A 225 13.88 0.95 5.84
CA THR A 225 13.84 2.29 5.21
C THR A 225 13.34 3.34 6.21
N THR A 226 12.26 3.04 6.93
CA THR A 226 11.72 3.86 8.02
C THR A 226 11.85 3.08 9.33
N PRO A 227 12.96 3.22 10.08
CA PRO A 227 13.13 2.57 11.37
C PRO A 227 12.26 3.22 12.45
N MET A 228 12.05 2.52 13.57
CA MET A 228 11.33 3.07 14.73
C MET A 228 11.83 4.48 15.08
N GLY A 229 10.91 5.44 15.17
CA GLY A 229 11.21 6.85 15.42
C GLY A 229 11.34 7.70 14.15
N TYR A 230 11.25 7.11 12.97
CA TYR A 230 11.06 7.83 11.72
C TYR A 230 9.55 7.98 11.46
N ASP A 231 9.06 9.22 11.39
CA ASP A 231 7.64 9.50 11.11
C ASP A 231 7.41 9.53 9.60
N GLU A 232 6.64 8.59 9.08
CA GLU A 232 6.34 8.45 7.64
C GLU A 232 5.58 9.65 7.07
N LEU A 233 4.87 10.42 7.90
CA LEU A 233 4.25 11.68 7.45
C LEU A 233 5.29 12.70 6.97
N ALA A 234 6.55 12.56 7.42
CA ALA A 234 7.63 13.40 6.92
C ALA A 234 8.00 13.11 5.47
N VAL A 235 7.78 11.88 4.98
CA VAL A 235 7.91 11.53 3.56
C VAL A 235 6.83 12.24 2.74
N ALA A 236 5.58 12.20 3.22
CA ALA A 236 4.46 12.90 2.59
C ALA A 236 4.70 14.42 2.54
N GLY A 237 5.22 14.99 3.62
CA GLY A 237 5.63 16.40 3.68
C GLY A 237 6.68 16.73 2.62
N ALA A 238 7.70 15.89 2.45
CA ALA A 238 8.74 16.07 1.44
C ALA A 238 8.19 15.93 0.00
N LEU A 239 7.26 15.00 -0.23
CA LEU A 239 6.58 14.84 -1.53
C LEU A 239 5.80 16.10 -1.93
N ARG A 240 5.21 16.81 -0.96
CA ARG A 240 4.43 18.04 -1.18
C ARG A 240 5.25 19.32 -1.07
N GLY A 241 6.45 19.26 -0.48
CA GLY A 241 7.29 20.43 -0.19
C GLY A 241 6.74 21.29 0.96
N GLU A 242 5.82 20.75 1.77
CA GLU A 242 5.24 21.40 2.95
C GLU A 242 4.83 20.38 4.00
N PRO A 243 4.86 20.72 5.31
CA PRO A 243 4.53 19.79 6.37
C PRO A 243 3.10 19.28 6.29
N VAL A 244 2.88 18.00 6.61
CA VAL A 244 1.54 17.47 6.89
C VAL A 244 1.00 18.15 8.16
N ARG A 245 -0.24 18.63 8.11
CA ARG A 245 -0.91 19.28 9.24
C ARG A 245 -1.61 18.24 10.11
N LEU A 246 -1.29 18.25 11.39
CA LEU A 246 -1.94 17.43 12.41
C LEU A 246 -2.82 18.30 13.31
N CYS A 247 -3.87 17.71 13.89
CA CYS A 247 -4.65 18.28 14.97
C CYS A 247 -4.63 17.37 16.20
N LYS A 248 -4.93 17.90 17.37
CA LYS A 248 -5.13 17.08 18.58
C LYS A 248 -6.44 16.33 18.46
N CYS A 249 -6.44 15.06 18.84
CA CYS A 249 -7.65 14.30 19.07
C CYS A 249 -8.49 14.94 20.21
N LEU A 250 -9.80 14.74 20.15
CA LEU A 250 -10.74 15.35 21.11
C LEU A 250 -10.92 14.50 22.37
N THR A 251 -10.73 13.19 22.27
CA THR A 251 -11.09 12.24 23.35
C THR A 251 -9.93 11.38 23.82
N VAL A 252 -8.84 11.33 23.06
CA VAL A 252 -7.61 10.58 23.42
C VAL A 252 -6.39 11.49 23.32
N ASN A 253 -5.32 11.13 24.03
CA ASN A 253 -4.08 11.91 23.99
C ASN A 253 -3.20 11.51 22.80
N GLU A 254 -3.70 11.75 21.60
CA GLU A 254 -2.99 11.51 20.35
C GLU A 254 -3.32 12.61 19.32
N ARG A 255 -2.70 12.54 18.16
CA ARG A 255 -2.88 13.47 17.03
C ARG A 255 -3.51 12.74 15.85
N ALA A 256 -4.17 13.49 14.99
CA ALA A 256 -4.79 13.00 13.77
C ALA A 256 -4.44 13.90 12.58
N ILE A 257 -4.60 13.41 11.36
CA ILE A 257 -4.37 14.16 10.13
C ILE A 257 -5.51 15.18 9.95
N ALA A 258 -5.17 16.48 10.01
CA ALA A 258 -6.17 17.56 10.07
C ALA A 258 -7.09 17.63 8.85
N ASN A 259 -6.62 17.23 7.66
CA ASN A 259 -7.38 17.28 6.41
C ASN A 259 -8.06 15.95 6.04
N ALA A 260 -8.09 14.96 6.94
CA ALA A 260 -8.79 13.70 6.71
C ALA A 260 -10.29 13.90 6.53
N GLU A 261 -10.95 13.00 5.81
CA GLU A 261 -12.41 12.99 5.67
C GLU A 261 -13.09 12.49 6.94
N TYR A 262 -12.54 11.41 7.53
CA TYR A 262 -12.93 10.85 8.82
C TYR A 262 -11.72 10.68 9.74
N VAL A 263 -11.94 10.80 11.04
CA VAL A 263 -11.01 10.37 12.08
C VAL A 263 -11.78 9.56 13.10
N ILE A 264 -11.30 8.35 13.39
CA ILE A 264 -11.78 7.51 14.48
C ILE A 264 -10.75 7.61 15.60
N GLU A 265 -11.18 8.06 16.77
CA GLU A 265 -10.36 8.15 17.96
C GLU A 265 -10.66 6.97 18.89
N GLY A 266 -9.65 6.37 19.48
CA GLY A 266 -9.82 5.23 20.36
C GLY A 266 -8.57 4.84 21.11
N GLU A 267 -8.66 3.70 21.78
CA GLU A 267 -7.55 3.14 22.56
C GLU A 267 -7.45 1.64 22.29
N VAL A 268 -6.25 1.15 22.00
CA VAL A 268 -5.95 -0.28 21.97
C VAL A 268 -5.99 -0.80 23.43
N VAL A 269 -6.81 -1.80 23.69
CA VAL A 269 -7.05 -2.32 25.04
C VAL A 269 -6.05 -3.41 25.37
N PRO A 270 -5.24 -3.26 26.45
CA PRO A 270 -4.26 -4.28 26.85
C PRO A 270 -4.94 -5.58 27.31
N ASN A 271 -4.29 -6.70 27.07
CA ASN A 271 -4.73 -8.05 27.48
C ASN A 271 -6.09 -8.49 26.93
N VAL A 272 -6.58 -7.83 25.87
CA VAL A 272 -7.82 -8.20 25.18
C VAL A 272 -7.48 -8.61 23.75
N ARG A 273 -7.91 -9.83 23.41
CA ARG A 273 -7.86 -10.35 22.04
C ARG A 273 -9.26 -10.78 21.63
N VAL A 274 -9.60 -10.55 20.38
CA VAL A 274 -10.92 -10.86 19.82
C VAL A 274 -10.76 -11.70 18.56
N GLN A 275 -11.72 -12.56 18.30
CA GLN A 275 -11.80 -13.29 17.05
C GLN A 275 -12.29 -12.33 15.95
N GLU A 276 -11.56 -12.28 14.84
CA GLU A 276 -11.83 -11.32 13.77
C GLU A 276 -13.22 -11.52 13.15
N ASP A 277 -13.66 -12.78 12.99
CA ASP A 277 -14.97 -13.15 12.44
C ASP A 277 -16.02 -13.48 13.51
N GLN A 278 -15.92 -12.91 14.72
CA GLN A 278 -16.84 -13.19 15.83
C GLN A 278 -18.32 -12.92 15.50
N ASN A 279 -18.61 -12.07 14.52
CA ASN A 279 -19.97 -11.74 14.11
C ASN A 279 -20.45 -12.54 12.88
N SER A 280 -19.55 -13.03 12.04
CA SER A 280 -19.90 -13.74 10.79
C SER A 280 -19.68 -15.25 10.88
N HIS A 281 -18.74 -15.70 11.70
CA HIS A 281 -18.35 -17.10 11.85
C HIS A 281 -18.01 -17.81 10.55
N THR A 282 -17.43 -17.08 9.59
CA THR A 282 -17.09 -17.61 8.26
C THR A 282 -15.73 -18.29 8.19
N GLY A 283 -14.86 -18.02 9.17
CA GLY A 283 -13.46 -18.46 9.16
C GLY A 283 -12.55 -17.60 8.27
N TYR A 284 -13.09 -16.56 7.64
CA TYR A 284 -12.35 -15.70 6.72
C TYR A 284 -12.35 -14.26 7.19
N ALA A 285 -11.22 -13.56 6.93
CA ALA A 285 -11.10 -12.13 7.18
C ALA A 285 -11.66 -11.33 5.99
N MET A 286 -10.86 -11.16 4.97
CA MET A 286 -11.18 -10.41 3.74
C MET A 286 -10.27 -10.87 2.59
N PRO A 287 -10.54 -10.48 1.32
CA PRO A 287 -9.63 -10.74 0.21
C PRO A 287 -8.31 -10.00 0.39
N GLU A 288 -7.20 -10.72 0.28
CA GLU A 288 -5.86 -10.20 0.41
C GLU A 288 -5.22 -9.94 -0.97
N PHE A 289 -4.15 -9.15 -0.99
CA PHE A 289 -3.48 -8.72 -2.22
C PHE A 289 -3.01 -9.87 -3.16
N PRO A 290 -2.68 -11.09 -2.70
CA PRO A 290 -2.36 -12.18 -3.62
C PRO A 290 -3.56 -12.69 -4.42
N GLY A 291 -4.77 -12.23 -4.11
CA GLY A 291 -5.99 -12.65 -4.80
C GLY A 291 -6.74 -13.80 -4.12
N TYR A 292 -6.36 -14.18 -2.92
CA TYR A 292 -7.00 -15.19 -2.10
C TYR A 292 -7.68 -14.55 -0.90
N THR A 293 -8.71 -15.21 -0.35
CA THR A 293 -9.33 -14.77 0.90
C THR A 293 -8.42 -15.16 2.08
N GLY A 294 -8.06 -14.19 2.92
CA GLY A 294 -7.26 -14.42 4.11
C GLY A 294 -8.06 -15.13 5.21
N PRO A 295 -7.43 -15.98 6.02
CA PRO A 295 -8.09 -16.56 7.20
C PRO A 295 -8.35 -15.48 8.23
N ALA A 296 -9.46 -15.64 8.99
CA ALA A 296 -9.71 -14.81 10.16
C ALA A 296 -8.72 -15.14 11.28
N SER A 297 -8.23 -14.11 11.97
CA SER A 297 -7.36 -14.27 13.13
C SER A 297 -8.19 -14.42 14.40
N ASP A 298 -7.75 -15.30 15.32
CA ASP A 298 -8.28 -15.43 16.67
C ASP A 298 -7.55 -14.55 17.70
N GLN A 299 -6.55 -13.79 17.26
CA GLN A 299 -5.65 -12.99 18.09
C GLN A 299 -5.63 -11.50 17.67
N CYS A 300 -6.73 -10.97 17.11
CA CYS A 300 -6.81 -9.54 16.84
C CYS A 300 -6.85 -8.75 18.15
N TRP A 301 -6.18 -7.60 18.14
CA TRP A 301 -6.30 -6.63 19.21
C TRP A 301 -7.64 -5.90 19.10
N MET A 302 -8.18 -5.44 20.23
CA MET A 302 -9.39 -4.64 20.28
C MET A 302 -9.05 -3.16 20.46
N ILE A 303 -9.68 -2.32 19.65
CA ILE A 303 -9.72 -0.88 19.85
C ILE A 303 -11.09 -0.52 20.42
N LYS A 304 -11.12 0.14 21.58
CA LYS A 304 -12.32 0.79 22.10
C LYS A 304 -12.38 2.21 21.54
N VAL A 305 -13.37 2.44 20.72
CA VAL A 305 -13.59 3.75 20.07
C VAL A 305 -14.20 4.72 21.05
N THR A 306 -13.71 5.96 21.06
CA THR A 306 -14.15 7.03 21.96
C THR A 306 -14.86 8.16 21.22
N ALA A 307 -14.52 8.37 19.93
CA ALA A 307 -15.21 9.32 19.05
C ALA A 307 -15.01 8.95 17.57
N VAL A 308 -15.94 9.43 16.75
CA VAL A 308 -15.77 9.58 15.30
C VAL A 308 -15.97 11.05 14.97
N THR A 309 -15.00 11.64 14.30
CA THR A 309 -15.12 13.00 13.76
C THR A 309 -14.98 12.96 12.24
N HIS A 310 -15.61 13.92 11.56
CA HIS A 310 -15.56 13.96 10.11
C HIS A 310 -15.82 15.35 9.53
N ARG A 311 -15.44 15.55 8.28
CA ARG A 311 -15.81 16.73 7.48
C ARG A 311 -17.32 16.72 7.19
N LYS A 312 -17.88 17.88 6.88
CA LYS A 312 -19.23 17.92 6.30
C LYS A 312 -19.25 17.22 4.94
N ASN A 313 -20.29 16.38 4.71
CA ASN A 313 -20.41 15.54 3.51
C ASN A 313 -19.15 14.71 3.25
N PRO A 314 -18.77 13.83 4.18
CA PRO A 314 -17.50 13.14 4.13
C PRO A 314 -17.45 12.08 3.03
N ILE A 315 -16.24 11.73 2.62
CA ILE A 315 -15.98 10.68 1.64
C ILE A 315 -15.19 9.58 2.35
N MET A 316 -15.79 8.40 2.50
CA MET A 316 -15.07 7.21 2.95
C MET A 316 -14.19 6.72 1.81
N GLN A 317 -12.88 6.63 2.03
CA GLN A 317 -11.99 6.01 1.07
C GLN A 317 -11.71 4.57 1.49
N THR A 318 -11.75 3.65 0.52
CA THR A 318 -11.52 2.23 0.75
C THR A 318 -10.68 1.64 -0.38
N CYS A 319 -10.01 0.52 -0.10
CA CYS A 319 -9.24 -0.27 -1.06
C CYS A 319 -9.62 -1.74 -0.91
N ILE A 320 -9.70 -2.46 -2.01
CA ILE A 320 -9.78 -3.91 -2.00
C ILE A 320 -8.40 -4.54 -2.18
N GLY A 321 -8.15 -5.68 -1.53
CA GLY A 321 -6.85 -6.36 -1.55
C GLY A 321 -6.31 -6.62 -2.96
N PRO A 322 -7.00 -7.39 -3.83
CA PRO A 322 -6.52 -7.67 -5.18
C PRO A 322 -6.87 -6.53 -6.16
N SER A 323 -6.12 -5.42 -6.11
CA SER A 323 -6.30 -4.26 -6.99
C SER A 323 -4.98 -3.58 -7.34
N GLU A 324 -4.96 -2.83 -8.46
CA GLU A 324 -3.80 -1.98 -8.80
C GLU A 324 -3.57 -0.85 -7.80
N GLU A 325 -4.59 -0.47 -7.00
CA GLU A 325 -4.44 0.47 -5.90
C GLU A 325 -3.52 -0.10 -4.81
N HIS A 326 -3.75 -1.37 -4.41
CA HIS A 326 -2.84 -2.04 -3.48
C HIS A 326 -1.44 -2.20 -4.08
N VAL A 327 -1.33 -2.57 -5.38
CA VAL A 327 -0.04 -2.70 -6.08
C VAL A 327 0.73 -1.38 -6.04
N SER A 328 0.08 -0.25 -6.31
CA SER A 328 0.72 1.06 -6.26
C SER A 328 1.19 1.43 -4.85
N MET A 329 0.32 1.26 -3.85
CA MET A 329 0.64 1.59 -2.44
C MET A 329 1.77 0.71 -1.88
N ALA A 330 1.77 -0.57 -2.17
CA ALA A 330 2.82 -1.48 -1.69
C ALA A 330 4.09 -1.38 -2.53
N GLY A 331 3.95 -1.32 -3.85
CA GLY A 331 5.06 -1.44 -4.79
C GLY A 331 5.93 -0.19 -4.86
N ILE A 332 5.35 1.00 -4.98
CA ILE A 332 6.13 2.23 -5.18
C ILE A 332 7.06 2.54 -4.00
N PRO A 333 6.64 2.43 -2.72
CA PRO A 333 7.56 2.55 -1.58
C PRO A 333 8.62 1.45 -1.55
N THR A 334 8.27 0.20 -1.92
CA THR A 334 9.24 -0.90 -2.02
C THR A 334 10.28 -0.63 -3.11
N GLU A 335 9.90 -0.07 -4.27
CA GLU A 335 10.82 0.37 -5.32
C GLU A 335 11.83 1.40 -4.79
N ALA A 336 11.33 2.38 -4.02
CA ALA A 336 12.17 3.42 -3.42
C ALA A 336 13.16 2.83 -2.39
N SER A 337 12.72 1.89 -1.57
CA SER A 337 13.55 1.19 -0.59
C SER A 337 14.67 0.39 -1.27
N ILE A 338 14.33 -0.36 -2.31
CA ILE A 338 15.30 -1.13 -3.11
C ILE A 338 16.27 -0.18 -3.81
N TYR A 339 15.74 0.85 -4.49
CA TYR A 339 16.57 1.84 -5.19
C TYR A 339 17.58 2.48 -4.25
N GLY A 340 17.14 2.96 -3.09
CA GLY A 340 18.00 3.61 -2.11
C GLY A 340 19.11 2.70 -1.57
N MET A 341 18.80 1.44 -1.28
CA MET A 341 19.81 0.49 -0.76
C MET A 341 20.85 0.13 -1.83
N VAL A 342 20.41 -0.11 -3.06
CA VAL A 342 21.31 -0.43 -4.16
C VAL A 342 22.15 0.78 -4.59
N GLU A 343 21.54 1.97 -4.68
CA GLU A 343 22.23 3.20 -5.08
C GLU A 343 23.34 3.57 -4.09
N LYS A 344 23.12 3.41 -2.78
CA LYS A 344 24.15 3.63 -1.75
C LYS A 344 25.33 2.66 -1.89
N ALA A 345 25.11 1.43 -2.34
CA ALA A 345 26.14 0.41 -2.52
C ALA A 345 26.80 0.45 -3.90
N MET A 346 26.06 0.84 -4.94
CA MET A 346 26.47 0.78 -6.35
C MET A 346 25.97 1.99 -7.14
N PRO A 347 26.49 3.21 -6.86
CA PRO A 347 25.95 4.45 -7.45
C PRO A 347 25.92 4.41 -8.98
N GLY A 348 24.76 4.79 -9.56
CA GLY A 348 24.54 4.94 -10.99
C GLY A 348 24.42 3.63 -11.78
N ARG A 349 24.35 2.45 -11.14
CA ARG A 349 24.17 1.15 -11.82
C ARG A 349 22.71 0.76 -11.92
N LEU A 350 21.92 1.03 -10.90
CA LEU A 350 20.49 0.76 -10.93
C LEU A 350 19.76 1.90 -11.65
N GLN A 351 19.14 1.57 -12.79
CA GLN A 351 18.45 2.56 -13.61
C GLN A 351 17.01 2.74 -13.12
N ASN A 352 16.30 1.64 -12.87
CA ASN A 352 14.95 1.61 -12.35
C ASN A 352 14.67 0.32 -11.58
N VAL A 353 13.61 0.37 -10.78
CA VAL A 353 13.01 -0.77 -10.09
C VAL A 353 11.51 -0.76 -10.36
N TYR A 354 10.94 -1.91 -10.60
CA TYR A 354 9.50 -2.09 -10.73
C TYR A 354 9.02 -3.26 -9.89
N CYS A 355 8.18 -2.97 -8.91
CA CYS A 355 7.46 -3.99 -8.13
C CYS A 355 6.16 -4.34 -8.84
N ALA A 356 6.22 -5.41 -9.64
CA ALA A 356 5.25 -5.71 -10.66
C ALA A 356 3.89 -6.18 -10.12
N SER A 357 2.82 -5.84 -10.85
CA SER A 357 1.43 -6.21 -10.56
C SER A 357 1.21 -7.71 -10.36
N PRO A 358 1.77 -8.64 -11.18
CA PRO A 358 1.63 -10.07 -10.91
C PRO A 358 2.12 -10.52 -9.53
N GLY A 359 3.07 -9.80 -8.95
CA GLY A 359 3.56 -10.02 -7.59
C GLY A 359 2.79 -9.23 -6.50
N GLY A 360 1.69 -8.56 -6.87
CA GLY A 360 0.91 -7.75 -5.93
C GLY A 360 1.67 -6.54 -5.38
N GLY A 361 2.75 -6.09 -6.05
CA GLY A 361 3.64 -5.04 -5.57
C GLY A 361 4.64 -5.49 -4.49
N LYS A 362 4.55 -6.74 -4.01
CA LYS A 362 5.35 -7.24 -2.87
C LYS A 362 6.22 -8.46 -3.19
N TYR A 363 5.72 -9.40 -4.01
CA TYR A 363 6.43 -10.67 -4.21
C TYR A 363 7.51 -10.61 -5.28
N MET A 364 7.42 -9.68 -6.22
CA MET A 364 8.29 -9.64 -7.38
C MET A 364 8.78 -8.23 -7.67
N ALA A 365 10.10 -8.09 -7.86
CA ALA A 365 10.71 -6.87 -8.35
C ALA A 365 11.53 -7.16 -9.62
N VAL A 366 11.50 -6.22 -10.56
CA VAL A 366 12.38 -6.17 -11.72
C VAL A 366 13.39 -5.04 -11.50
N LEU A 367 14.68 -5.36 -11.56
CA LEU A 367 15.78 -4.40 -11.44
C LEU A 367 16.42 -4.17 -12.81
N GLN A 368 16.31 -2.97 -13.33
CA GLN A 368 16.98 -2.54 -14.55
C GLN A 368 18.40 -2.09 -14.20
N PHE A 369 19.38 -2.93 -14.50
CA PHE A 369 20.76 -2.74 -14.06
C PHE A 369 21.69 -2.45 -15.25
N LYS A 370 22.53 -1.44 -15.12
CA LYS A 370 23.50 -1.04 -16.12
C LYS A 370 24.91 -1.44 -15.70
N LYS A 371 25.52 -2.35 -16.44
CA LYS A 371 26.96 -2.67 -16.31
C LYS A 371 27.76 -1.60 -17.06
N LEU A 372 28.45 -0.73 -16.33
CA LEU A 372 29.25 0.38 -16.89
C LEU A 372 30.63 -0.11 -17.35
N THR A 373 31.18 -1.13 -16.67
CA THR A 373 32.52 -1.68 -16.95
C THR A 373 32.48 -3.20 -16.80
N ALA A 374 33.49 -3.87 -17.30
CA ALA A 374 33.66 -5.32 -17.16
C ALA A 374 33.71 -5.78 -15.66
N SER A 375 34.16 -4.90 -14.76
CA SER A 375 34.17 -5.19 -13.32
C SER A 375 32.79 -5.13 -12.65
N ASP A 376 31.77 -4.70 -13.37
CA ASP A 376 30.39 -4.75 -12.89
C ASP A 376 29.74 -6.13 -13.12
N GLU A 377 30.40 -7.04 -13.82
CA GLU A 377 29.91 -8.40 -13.98
C GLU A 377 29.77 -9.12 -12.63
N GLY A 378 28.59 -9.68 -12.38
CA GLY A 378 28.20 -10.26 -11.09
C GLY A 378 27.63 -9.28 -10.07
N ARG A 379 27.83 -7.97 -10.22
CA ARG A 379 27.25 -6.96 -9.30
C ARG A 379 25.73 -6.85 -9.42
N GLN A 380 25.14 -7.13 -10.58
CA GLN A 380 23.69 -7.22 -10.74
C GLN A 380 23.08 -8.27 -9.78
N ARG A 381 23.75 -9.41 -9.56
CA ARG A 381 23.31 -10.44 -8.60
C ARG A 381 23.42 -9.95 -7.16
N GLN A 382 24.44 -9.16 -6.83
CA GLN A 382 24.56 -8.50 -5.53
C GLN A 382 23.44 -7.46 -5.32
N ALA A 383 23.04 -6.71 -6.37
CA ALA A 383 21.91 -5.80 -6.29
C ALA A 383 20.60 -6.52 -5.94
N ALA A 384 20.37 -7.73 -6.47
CA ALA A 384 19.22 -8.56 -6.10
C ALA A 384 19.26 -8.99 -4.62
N LEU A 385 20.43 -9.32 -4.07
CA LEU A 385 20.58 -9.62 -2.63
C LEU A 385 20.28 -8.40 -1.76
N LEU A 386 20.69 -7.21 -2.19
CA LEU A 386 20.35 -5.95 -1.52
C LEU A 386 18.84 -5.68 -1.59
N ALA A 387 18.18 -5.98 -2.72
CA ALA A 387 16.72 -5.85 -2.84
C ALA A 387 16.00 -6.73 -1.83
N PHE A 388 16.41 -7.98 -1.61
CA PHE A 388 15.86 -8.85 -0.58
C PHE A 388 16.11 -8.33 0.85
N SER A 389 17.17 -7.57 1.07
CA SER A 389 17.47 -6.93 2.35
C SER A 389 16.70 -5.64 2.54
N ALA A 390 16.43 -4.90 1.46
CA ALA A 390 15.63 -3.69 1.47
C ALA A 390 14.14 -3.97 1.78
N PHE A 391 13.64 -5.12 1.32
CA PHE A 391 12.27 -5.54 1.56
C PHE A 391 12.22 -7.06 1.81
N SER A 392 12.06 -7.43 3.07
CA SER A 392 12.17 -8.83 3.53
C SER A 392 11.07 -9.75 2.98
N GLU A 393 9.93 -9.20 2.56
CA GLU A 393 8.79 -9.94 2.03
C GLU A 393 8.91 -10.26 0.53
N LEU A 394 9.88 -9.65 -0.17
CA LEU A 394 10.16 -9.91 -1.58
C LEU A 394 10.56 -11.38 -1.80
N LYS A 395 9.98 -12.02 -2.82
CA LYS A 395 10.17 -13.44 -3.12
C LYS A 395 11.01 -13.68 -4.39
N HIS A 396 10.79 -12.89 -5.44
CA HIS A 396 11.44 -13.04 -6.73
C HIS A 396 12.06 -11.75 -7.21
N VAL A 397 13.26 -11.82 -7.77
CA VAL A 397 13.92 -10.70 -8.43
C VAL A 397 14.31 -11.09 -9.85
N PHE A 398 13.87 -10.29 -10.81
CA PHE A 398 14.35 -10.34 -12.19
C PHE A 398 15.38 -9.24 -12.41
N LEU A 399 16.52 -9.60 -12.97
CA LEU A 399 17.57 -8.67 -13.37
C LEU A 399 17.55 -8.52 -14.89
N VAL A 400 17.47 -7.29 -15.37
CA VAL A 400 17.45 -6.98 -16.80
C VAL A 400 18.44 -5.86 -17.11
N ASP A 401 18.91 -5.81 -18.36
CA ASP A 401 19.79 -4.73 -18.84
C ASP A 401 19.03 -3.43 -19.11
N GLU A 402 19.79 -2.35 -19.35
CA GLU A 402 19.27 -1.00 -19.60
C GLU A 402 18.40 -0.87 -20.87
N ASP A 403 18.46 -1.82 -21.81
CA ASP A 403 17.65 -1.84 -23.04
C ASP A 403 16.30 -2.54 -22.90
N VAL A 404 16.02 -3.11 -21.72
CA VAL A 404 14.74 -3.77 -21.40
C VAL A 404 13.87 -2.82 -20.59
N ASP A 405 12.65 -2.57 -21.01
CA ASP A 405 11.68 -1.79 -20.22
C ASP A 405 11.21 -2.62 -19.02
N CYS A 406 11.71 -2.33 -17.83
CA CYS A 406 11.36 -3.06 -16.62
C CYS A 406 9.88 -2.87 -16.20
N PHE A 407 9.18 -1.85 -16.73
CA PHE A 407 7.75 -1.62 -16.50
C PHE A 407 6.86 -2.39 -17.48
N ASP A 408 7.41 -2.97 -18.54
CA ASP A 408 6.69 -3.87 -19.45
C ASP A 408 7.07 -5.32 -19.16
N MET A 409 6.15 -6.06 -18.52
CA MET A 409 6.37 -7.47 -18.21
C MET A 409 6.54 -8.36 -19.46
N ASN A 410 6.03 -7.97 -20.63
CA ASN A 410 6.26 -8.71 -21.86
C ASN A 410 7.73 -8.55 -22.30
N ASP A 411 8.29 -7.34 -22.15
CA ASP A 411 9.71 -7.09 -22.46
C ASP A 411 10.65 -7.83 -21.48
N VAL A 412 10.28 -7.88 -20.19
CA VAL A 412 11.00 -8.64 -19.17
C VAL A 412 10.97 -10.14 -19.48
N LEU A 413 9.82 -10.70 -19.82
CA LEU A 413 9.68 -12.11 -20.21
C LEU A 413 10.36 -12.41 -21.53
N TRP A 414 10.40 -11.47 -22.48
CA TRP A 414 11.19 -11.61 -23.69
C TRP A 414 12.69 -11.72 -23.36
N ALA A 415 13.20 -10.87 -22.47
CA ALA A 415 14.60 -10.96 -22.01
C ALA A 415 14.88 -12.30 -21.32
N MET A 416 13.97 -12.79 -20.47
CA MET A 416 14.08 -14.10 -19.85
C MET A 416 14.18 -15.24 -20.90
N ASN A 417 13.39 -15.17 -21.98
CA ASN A 417 13.38 -16.22 -23.01
C ASN A 417 14.59 -16.15 -23.96
N THR A 418 15.28 -15.02 -24.04
CA THR A 418 16.37 -14.81 -25.01
C THR A 418 17.76 -14.69 -24.41
N ARG A 419 17.87 -14.43 -23.09
CA ARG A 419 19.14 -14.14 -22.41
C ARG A 419 19.44 -15.05 -21.20
N PHE A 420 18.45 -15.82 -20.73
CA PHE A 420 18.54 -16.61 -19.51
C PHE A 420 18.74 -18.10 -19.80
N GLN A 421 19.59 -18.74 -19.00
CA GLN A 421 19.84 -20.21 -19.01
C GLN A 421 19.59 -20.73 -17.57
N GLY A 422 18.64 -21.66 -17.42
CA GLY A 422 18.15 -22.10 -16.11
C GLY A 422 19.19 -22.83 -15.24
N ASP A 423 20.27 -23.34 -15.82
CA ASP A 423 21.36 -23.99 -15.09
C ASP A 423 22.45 -23.03 -14.61
N ALA A 424 22.52 -21.82 -15.16
CA ALA A 424 23.54 -20.81 -14.87
C ALA A 424 23.02 -19.53 -14.24
N ASP A 425 21.78 -19.12 -14.58
CA ASP A 425 21.26 -17.79 -14.32
C ASP A 425 20.14 -17.77 -13.29
N ILE A 426 19.80 -18.93 -12.70
CA ILE A 426 18.90 -19.03 -11.56
C ILE A 426 19.70 -19.15 -10.26
N ILE A 427 19.32 -18.32 -9.26
CA ILE A 427 19.90 -18.40 -7.92
C ILE A 427 18.76 -18.57 -6.93
N THR A 428 18.83 -19.61 -6.11
CA THR A 428 17.84 -19.90 -5.07
C THR A 428 18.46 -19.73 -3.68
N ILE A 429 17.68 -19.13 -2.76
CA ILE A 429 18.07 -18.92 -1.37
C ILE A 429 16.94 -19.49 -0.50
N PRO A 430 17.08 -20.76 -0.06
CA PRO A 430 16.05 -21.43 0.74
C PRO A 430 16.08 -20.99 2.21
N GLY A 431 14.94 -21.11 2.90
CA GLY A 431 14.83 -20.92 4.34
C GLY A 431 14.97 -19.48 4.81
N VAL A 432 14.47 -18.51 4.03
CA VAL A 432 14.53 -17.08 4.34
C VAL A 432 13.14 -16.48 4.50
N ARG A 433 13.06 -15.36 5.22
CA ARG A 433 11.81 -14.62 5.46
C ARG A 433 11.15 -14.21 4.15
N CYS A 434 9.83 -14.43 4.07
CA CYS A 434 8.97 -14.01 2.98
C CYS A 434 7.61 -13.55 3.55
N HIS A 435 6.70 -13.09 2.70
CA HIS A 435 5.39 -12.62 3.12
C HIS A 435 4.53 -13.77 3.67
N PRO A 436 3.94 -13.66 4.87
CA PRO A 436 3.15 -14.75 5.46
C PRO A 436 1.81 -15.04 4.73
N LEU A 437 1.31 -14.08 3.92
CA LEU A 437 0.11 -14.29 3.09
C LEU A 437 0.40 -15.01 1.75
N ASP A 438 1.62 -15.46 1.52
CA ASP A 438 1.92 -16.31 0.37
C ASP A 438 1.40 -17.73 0.64
N PRO A 439 0.37 -18.20 -0.07
CA PRO A 439 -0.21 -19.51 0.19
C PRO A 439 0.74 -20.68 -0.11
N SER A 440 1.80 -20.42 -0.87
CA SER A 440 2.84 -21.42 -1.13
C SER A 440 3.87 -21.56 0.00
N ASN A 441 3.77 -20.74 1.05
CA ASN A 441 4.62 -20.82 2.26
C ASN A 441 4.11 -21.82 3.30
N ASP A 442 3.25 -22.74 2.93
CA ASP A 442 2.84 -23.83 3.82
C ASP A 442 3.93 -24.90 3.88
N PRO A 443 4.31 -25.40 5.08
CA PRO A 443 5.30 -26.47 5.22
C PRO A 443 4.99 -27.74 4.44
N SER A 444 3.72 -27.99 4.08
CA SER A 444 3.32 -29.09 3.21
C SER A 444 3.73 -28.94 1.75
N CYS A 445 3.98 -27.69 1.31
CA CYS A 445 4.34 -27.40 -0.09
C CYS A 445 5.80 -27.72 -0.43
N SER A 446 6.72 -27.62 0.54
CA SER A 446 8.15 -27.89 0.31
C SER A 446 8.88 -28.20 1.61
N GLY A 447 9.79 -29.18 1.56
CA GLY A 447 10.66 -29.52 2.69
C GLY A 447 11.65 -28.42 3.11
N SER A 448 11.81 -27.36 2.34
CA SER A 448 12.60 -26.19 2.71
C SER A 448 11.83 -25.18 3.54
N ILE A 449 10.50 -25.28 3.61
CA ILE A 449 9.63 -24.42 4.40
C ILE A 449 9.48 -25.03 5.80
N ARG A 450 10.01 -24.35 6.81
CA ARG A 450 9.97 -24.82 8.20
C ARG A 450 8.84 -24.20 9.01
N ASP A 451 8.34 -23.05 8.56
CA ASP A 451 7.29 -22.28 9.23
C ASP A 451 6.64 -21.31 8.24
N HIS A 452 5.43 -20.85 8.55
CA HIS A 452 4.75 -19.81 7.76
C HIS A 452 5.59 -18.52 7.70
N GLY A 453 5.66 -17.92 6.51
CA GLY A 453 6.50 -16.75 6.28
C GLY A 453 7.99 -17.05 6.04
N ILE A 454 8.37 -18.33 5.93
CA ILE A 454 9.70 -18.79 5.50
C ILE A 454 9.55 -19.46 4.15
N ALA A 455 10.33 -19.02 3.16
CA ALA A 455 10.27 -19.52 1.79
C ALA A 455 11.64 -19.62 1.12
N CYS A 456 11.62 -19.96 -0.16
CA CYS A 456 12.78 -19.87 -1.03
C CYS A 456 12.71 -18.62 -1.89
N LYS A 457 13.67 -17.72 -1.78
CA LYS A 457 13.80 -16.57 -2.68
C LYS A 457 14.52 -16.99 -3.97
N THR A 458 14.16 -16.35 -5.09
CA THR A 458 14.73 -16.68 -6.40
C THR A 458 15.17 -15.42 -7.14
N ILE A 459 16.36 -15.46 -7.70
CA ILE A 459 16.87 -14.46 -8.64
C ILE A 459 16.86 -15.08 -10.03
N PHE A 460 16.34 -14.36 -11.02
CA PHE A 460 16.39 -14.67 -12.44
C PHE A 460 17.30 -13.63 -13.11
N ASP A 461 18.53 -14.02 -13.45
CA ASP A 461 19.51 -13.12 -14.07
C ASP A 461 19.33 -13.13 -15.60
N CYS A 462 18.49 -12.23 -16.09
CA CYS A 462 18.21 -12.06 -17.51
C CYS A 462 19.11 -11.00 -18.15
N THR A 463 20.29 -10.72 -17.57
CA THR A 463 21.25 -9.77 -18.12
C THR A 463 22.22 -10.45 -19.07
N VAL A 464 22.73 -9.68 -20.03
CA VAL A 464 23.75 -10.14 -20.98
C VAL A 464 25.15 -9.99 -20.36
N PRO A 465 26.09 -10.92 -20.51
CA PRO A 465 27.48 -10.72 -20.13
C PRO A 465 28.05 -9.44 -20.73
N TYR A 466 28.82 -8.67 -19.95
CA TYR A 466 29.33 -7.35 -20.37
C TYR A 466 30.07 -7.36 -21.70
N ASP A 467 30.89 -8.36 -21.93
CA ASP A 467 31.72 -8.56 -23.14
C ASP A 467 30.93 -9.08 -24.37
N GLN A 468 29.65 -9.46 -24.16
CA GLN A 468 28.78 -9.98 -25.22
C GLN A 468 27.64 -9.03 -25.63
N LYS A 469 27.57 -7.83 -25.08
CA LYS A 469 26.49 -6.85 -25.37
C LYS A 469 26.26 -6.63 -26.86
N ASP A 470 27.31 -6.64 -27.68
CA ASP A 470 27.20 -6.47 -29.14
C ASP A 470 26.40 -7.57 -29.85
N ARG A 471 26.37 -8.79 -29.30
CA ARG A 471 25.62 -9.94 -29.84
C ARG A 471 24.13 -9.85 -29.58
N PHE A 472 23.72 -9.03 -28.58
CA PHE A 472 22.35 -8.94 -28.12
C PHE A 472 21.70 -7.59 -28.48
N LYS A 473 22.29 -6.85 -29.42
CA LYS A 473 21.67 -5.64 -29.95
C LYS A 473 20.36 -5.98 -30.64
N ARG A 474 19.30 -5.31 -30.25
CA ARG A 474 17.99 -5.47 -30.91
C ARG A 474 18.07 -5.02 -32.36
N ALA A 475 17.36 -5.74 -33.25
CA ALA A 475 17.26 -5.35 -34.64
C ALA A 475 16.55 -3.97 -34.75
N GLN A 476 17.16 -3.08 -35.51
CA GLN A 476 16.60 -1.75 -35.76
C GLN A 476 15.94 -1.70 -37.13
N PHE A 477 14.66 -1.44 -37.14
CA PHE A 477 13.91 -1.19 -38.37
C PHE A 477 13.99 0.29 -38.73
N LYS A 478 13.77 0.58 -40.03
CA LYS A 478 13.70 1.96 -40.51
C LYS A 478 12.50 2.67 -39.85
N ASP A 479 12.75 3.80 -39.24
CA ASP A 479 11.68 4.66 -38.74
C ASP A 479 10.90 5.28 -39.91
N VAL A 480 9.57 5.16 -39.89
CA VAL A 480 8.65 5.66 -40.92
C VAL A 480 7.45 6.29 -40.24
N ASP A 481 6.86 7.29 -40.87
CA ASP A 481 5.59 7.87 -40.45
C ASP A 481 4.44 6.88 -40.77
N PRO A 482 3.81 6.24 -39.78
CA PRO A 482 2.78 5.27 -40.02
C PRO A 482 1.51 5.88 -40.66
N GLU A 483 1.22 7.18 -40.43
CA GLU A 483 0.03 7.84 -40.97
C GLU A 483 0.08 7.92 -42.51
N HIS A 484 1.27 7.87 -43.09
CA HIS A 484 1.42 7.79 -44.55
C HIS A 484 0.91 6.48 -45.15
N TRP A 485 0.89 5.38 -44.36
CA TRP A 485 0.64 4.01 -44.84
C TRP A 485 -0.70 3.46 -44.37
N VAL A 486 -1.22 3.94 -43.26
CA VAL A 486 -2.49 3.50 -42.65
C VAL A 486 -3.53 4.58 -42.88
N LYS A 487 -4.53 4.27 -43.73
CA LYS A 487 -5.66 5.16 -44.03
C LYS A 487 -6.86 4.80 -43.17
#